data_1611e883d0ae969b8e11d8e14c8a2461
#
_entry.id   1611e883d0ae969b8e11d8e14c8a2461
#
_cell.length_a   1.000
_cell.length_b   1.000
_cell.length_c   1.000
_cell.angle_alpha   90.00
_cell.angle_beta   90.00
_cell.angle_gamma   90.00
#
_symmetry.space_group_name_H-M   'P 1'
#
loop_
_entity.id
_entity.type
_entity.pdbx_description
1 polymer ?
#
loop_
_entity_poly.entity_id
_entity_poly.type
_entity_poly.pdbx_seq_one_letter_code
_entity_poly.pdbx_strand_id
1 'polypeptide(L)'
;PISRALLILDRMIKQRRDAQRQFSDAGRQDLAEVEAAEILVLQDFMPKPLDDHEIDALIERSIVDSGAQGPQDMGKAMNLLRPQVQGRVDMAQVSQRLKARLSS
;
A
#
# COMPACT_ATOMS: atom_id res chain seq x y z
N PRO A 1 -9.26 -6.96 -1.91
CA PRO A 1 -9.28 -6.64 -0.48
C PRO A 1 -8.01 -7.10 0.22
N ILE A 2 -7.65 -6.39 1.29
CA ILE A 2 -6.51 -6.75 2.11
C ILE A 2 -6.86 -8.02 2.89
N SER A 3 -5.96 -9.00 2.88
CA SER A 3 -6.19 -10.23 3.62
C SER A 3 -6.18 -9.98 5.13
N ARG A 4 -6.83 -10.88 5.88
CA ARG A 4 -6.83 -10.80 7.35
C ARG A 4 -5.40 -10.86 7.90
N ALA A 5 -4.53 -11.68 7.31
CA ALA A 5 -3.14 -11.79 7.74
C ALA A 5 -2.40 -10.46 7.64
N LEU A 6 -2.63 -9.72 6.55
CA LEU A 6 -2.00 -8.40 6.36
C LEU A 6 -2.52 -7.37 7.35
N LEU A 7 -3.81 -7.42 7.70
CA LEU A 7 -4.37 -6.54 8.72
C LEU A 7 -3.75 -6.82 10.10
N ILE A 8 -3.57 -8.08 10.44
CA ILE A 8 -2.92 -8.49 11.69
C ILE A 8 -1.48 -7.99 11.72
N LEU A 9 -0.75 -8.17 10.61
CA LEU A 9 0.64 -7.72 10.50
C LEU A 9 0.75 -6.21 10.66
N ASP A 10 -0.13 -5.46 10.01
CA ASP A 10 -0.17 -4.01 10.13
C ASP A 10 -0.39 -3.57 11.57
N ARG A 11 -1.29 -4.23 12.28
CA ARG A 11 -1.56 -3.95 13.70
C ARG A 11 -0.35 -4.23 14.56
N MET A 12 0.33 -5.36 14.31
CA MET A 12 1.54 -5.72 15.04
C MET A 12 2.64 -4.67 14.86
N ILE A 13 2.83 -4.20 13.64
CA ILE A 13 3.83 -3.17 13.35
C ILE A 13 3.48 -1.88 14.10
N LYS A 14 2.23 -1.46 14.09
CA LYS A 14 1.79 -0.26 14.82
C LYS A 14 2.02 -0.37 16.32
N GLN A 15 1.71 -1.53 16.90
CA GLN A 15 1.96 -1.78 18.32
C GLN A 15 3.44 -1.70 18.66
N ARG A 16 4.31 -2.23 17.79
CA ARG A 16 5.75 -2.16 18.00
C ARG A 16 6.29 -0.74 17.87
N ARG A 17 5.74 0.05 16.95
CA ARG A 17 6.11 1.46 16.83
C ARG A 17 5.72 2.26 18.06
N ASP A 18 4.54 2.00 18.62
CA ASP A 18 4.11 2.65 19.85
C ASP A 18 5.02 2.29 21.01
N ALA A 19 5.38 1.00 21.15
CA ALA A 19 6.30 0.55 22.17
C ALA A 19 7.69 1.19 21.99
N GLN A 20 8.18 1.25 20.77
CA GLN A 20 9.46 1.90 20.46
C GLN A 20 9.47 3.35 20.93
N ARG A 21 8.39 4.08 20.64
CA ARG A 21 8.26 5.47 21.04
C ARG A 21 8.26 5.63 22.56
N GLN A 22 7.49 4.77 23.24
CA GLN A 22 7.41 4.79 24.70
C GLN A 22 8.77 4.53 25.35
N PHE A 23 9.51 3.55 24.84
CA PHE A 23 10.86 3.24 25.36
C PHE A 23 11.83 4.41 25.09
N SER A 24 11.77 4.98 23.90
CA SER A 24 12.61 6.12 23.55
C SER A 24 12.32 7.32 24.44
N ASP A 25 11.03 7.61 24.69
CA ASP A 25 10.62 8.72 25.55
C ASP A 25 11.03 8.49 27.00
N ALA A 26 11.13 7.23 27.45
CA ALA A 26 11.57 6.87 28.77
C ALA A 26 13.08 6.79 28.93
N GLY A 27 13.84 7.12 27.87
CA GLY A 27 15.30 7.05 27.89
C GLY A 27 15.84 5.63 27.79
N ARG A 28 15.03 4.66 27.40
CA ARG A 28 15.41 3.25 27.25
C ARG A 28 15.69 2.95 25.79
N GLN A 29 16.77 3.52 25.26
CA GLN A 29 17.14 3.33 23.87
C GLN A 29 17.48 1.88 23.53
N ASP A 30 17.98 1.13 24.50
CA ASP A 30 18.24 -0.31 24.35
C ASP A 30 16.97 -1.08 23.98
N LEU A 31 15.86 -0.80 24.69
CA LEU A 31 14.58 -1.46 24.41
C LEU A 31 13.93 -0.94 23.13
N ALA A 32 14.10 0.36 22.85
CA ALA A 32 13.61 0.94 21.61
C ALA A 32 14.25 0.29 20.38
N GLU A 33 15.56 -0.02 20.46
CA GLU A 33 16.27 -0.68 19.37
C GLU A 33 15.79 -2.11 19.13
N VAL A 34 15.43 -2.84 20.19
CA VAL A 34 14.84 -4.19 20.06
C VAL A 34 13.52 -4.10 19.30
N GLU A 35 12.68 -3.13 19.64
CA GLU A 35 11.41 -2.94 18.92
C GLU A 35 11.64 -2.57 17.46
N ALA A 36 12.63 -1.72 17.19
CA ALA A 36 12.97 -1.35 15.82
C ALA A 36 13.40 -2.57 14.98
N ALA A 37 14.18 -3.47 15.57
CA ALA A 37 14.62 -4.69 14.90
C ALA A 37 13.42 -5.60 14.60
N GLU A 38 12.48 -5.73 15.53
CA GLU A 38 11.27 -6.54 15.32
C GLU A 38 10.38 -5.95 14.24
N ILE A 39 10.28 -4.62 14.15
CA ILE A 39 9.54 -3.96 13.08
C ILE A 39 10.10 -4.35 11.72
N LEU A 40 11.42 -4.34 11.56
CA LEU A 40 12.07 -4.72 10.31
C LEU A 40 11.73 -6.15 9.89
N VAL A 41 11.71 -7.08 10.87
CA VAL A 41 11.35 -8.47 10.60
C VAL A 41 9.89 -8.56 10.13
N LEU A 42 8.97 -7.86 10.81
CA LEU A 42 7.56 -7.87 10.45
C LEU A 42 7.33 -7.26 9.08
N GLN A 43 8.06 -6.19 8.74
CA GLN A 43 7.93 -5.53 7.44
C GLN A 43 8.33 -6.45 6.29
N ASP A 44 9.22 -7.41 6.52
CA ASP A 44 9.61 -8.38 5.49
C ASP A 44 8.44 -9.27 5.07
N PHE A 45 7.43 -9.43 5.91
CA PHE A 45 6.23 -10.20 5.59
C PHE A 45 5.16 -9.37 4.89
N MET A 46 5.31 -8.04 4.86
CA MET A 46 4.37 -7.17 4.15
C MET A 46 4.63 -7.21 2.65
N PRO A 47 3.59 -7.07 1.81
CA PRO A 47 3.81 -6.93 0.38
C PRO A 47 4.68 -5.70 0.13
N LYS A 48 5.63 -5.84 -0.77
CA LYS A 48 6.44 -4.69 -1.16
C LYS A 48 5.58 -3.67 -1.88
N PRO A 49 5.79 -2.37 -1.65
CA PRO A 49 5.09 -1.35 -2.42
C PRO A 49 5.36 -1.54 -3.91
N LEU A 50 4.36 -1.26 -4.73
CA LEU A 50 4.52 -1.29 -6.17
C LEU A 50 5.34 -0.06 -6.60
N ASP A 51 6.27 -0.26 -7.54
CA ASP A 51 6.98 0.87 -8.12
C ASP A 51 6.14 1.52 -9.23
N ASP A 52 6.60 2.68 -9.72
CA ASP A 52 5.85 3.45 -10.71
C ASP A 52 5.60 2.66 -11.99
N HIS A 53 6.58 1.87 -12.42
CA HIS A 53 6.47 1.06 -13.62
C HIS A 53 5.39 -0.02 -13.46
N GLU A 54 5.37 -0.68 -12.32
CA GLU A 54 4.37 -1.70 -12.01
C GLU A 54 2.96 -1.10 -11.92
N ILE A 55 2.84 0.08 -11.31
CA ILE A 55 1.56 0.79 -11.21
C ILE A 55 1.05 1.12 -12.60
N ASP A 56 1.89 1.67 -13.46
CA ASP A 56 1.50 2.05 -14.81
C ASP A 56 1.09 0.83 -15.64
N ALA A 57 1.80 -0.30 -15.50
CA ALA A 57 1.45 -1.53 -16.20
C ALA A 57 0.07 -2.05 -15.76
N LEU A 58 -0.22 -2.01 -14.46
CA LEU A 58 -1.52 -2.42 -13.94
C LEU A 58 -2.64 -1.49 -14.41
N ILE A 59 -2.38 -0.18 -14.46
CA ILE A 59 -3.34 0.80 -14.97
C ILE A 59 -3.69 0.51 -16.43
N GLU A 60 -2.67 0.31 -17.29
CA GLU A 60 -2.90 0.00 -18.71
C GLU A 60 -3.71 -1.28 -18.88
N ARG A 61 -3.37 -2.30 -18.12
CA ARG A 61 -4.09 -3.57 -18.17
C ARG A 61 -5.53 -3.42 -17.73
N SER A 62 -5.78 -2.64 -16.67
CA SER A 62 -7.14 -2.39 -16.20
C SER A 62 -7.98 -1.63 -17.22
N ILE A 63 -7.37 -0.70 -17.94
CA ILE A 63 -8.05 0.03 -19.01
C ILE A 63 -8.46 -0.92 -20.14
N VAL A 64 -7.54 -1.78 -20.56
CA VAL A 64 -7.81 -2.76 -21.62
C VAL A 64 -8.88 -3.75 -21.20
N ASP A 65 -8.73 -4.33 -20.01
CA ASP A 65 -9.64 -5.38 -19.52
C ASP A 65 -11.05 -4.85 -19.22
N SER A 66 -11.16 -3.60 -18.78
CA SER A 66 -12.45 -2.98 -18.50
C SER A 66 -13.14 -2.40 -19.73
N GLY A 67 -12.38 -2.20 -20.80
CA GLY A 67 -12.89 -1.52 -22.00
C GLY A 67 -13.06 -0.03 -21.81
N ALA A 68 -12.43 0.58 -20.81
CA ALA A 68 -12.55 2.01 -20.56
C ALA A 68 -12.00 2.83 -21.73
N GLN A 69 -12.75 3.85 -22.15
CA GLN A 69 -12.41 4.67 -23.30
C GLN A 69 -12.15 6.12 -22.95
N GLY A 70 -12.54 6.55 -21.74
CA GLY A 70 -12.33 7.92 -21.32
C GLY A 70 -12.60 8.09 -19.84
N PRO A 71 -12.51 9.34 -19.33
CA PRO A 71 -12.65 9.61 -17.90
C PRO A 71 -14.01 9.16 -17.32
N GLN A 72 -15.05 9.12 -18.14
CA GLN A 72 -16.36 8.65 -17.70
C GLN A 72 -16.37 7.17 -17.33
N ASP A 73 -15.40 6.41 -17.77
CA ASP A 73 -15.27 4.97 -17.50
C ASP A 73 -14.29 4.67 -16.35
N MET A 74 -13.88 5.70 -15.62
CA MET A 74 -12.91 5.54 -14.54
C MET A 74 -13.35 4.51 -13.51
N GLY A 75 -14.65 4.47 -13.19
CA GLY A 75 -15.18 3.48 -12.23
C GLY A 75 -14.96 2.05 -12.68
N LYS A 76 -15.14 1.77 -13.97
CA LYS A 76 -14.94 0.44 -14.53
C LYS A 76 -13.49 -0.02 -14.36
N ALA A 77 -12.56 0.84 -14.75
CA ALA A 77 -11.14 0.53 -14.63
C ALA A 77 -10.72 0.41 -13.18
N MET A 78 -11.21 1.30 -12.32
CA MET A 78 -10.86 1.29 -10.89
C MET A 78 -11.37 0.03 -10.19
N ASN A 79 -12.55 -0.48 -10.57
CA ASN A 79 -13.07 -1.72 -10.00
C ASN A 79 -12.16 -2.92 -10.25
N LEU A 80 -11.49 -2.96 -11.41
CA LEU A 80 -10.52 -4.02 -11.71
C LEU A 80 -9.16 -3.76 -11.07
N LEU A 81 -8.78 -2.49 -10.98
CA LEU A 81 -7.45 -2.10 -10.49
C LEU A 81 -7.34 -2.18 -8.97
N ARG A 82 -8.38 -1.77 -8.24
CA ARG A 82 -8.35 -1.65 -6.78
C ARG A 82 -7.90 -2.93 -6.07
N PRO A 83 -8.42 -4.13 -6.37
CA PRO A 83 -7.99 -5.34 -5.68
C PRO A 83 -6.50 -5.65 -5.87
N GLN A 84 -5.91 -5.18 -6.96
CA GLN A 84 -4.51 -5.47 -7.29
C GLN A 84 -3.53 -4.53 -6.60
N VAL A 85 -3.96 -3.32 -6.25
CA VAL A 85 -3.08 -2.28 -5.70
C VAL A 85 -3.39 -1.95 -4.25
N GLN A 86 -4.56 -2.32 -3.74
CA GLN A 86 -4.98 -1.98 -2.38
C GLN A 86 -4.00 -2.54 -1.35
N GLY A 87 -3.54 -1.68 -0.46
CA GLY A 87 -2.55 -2.04 0.55
C GLY A 87 -1.10 -1.99 0.08
N ARG A 88 -0.86 -1.72 -1.22
CA ARG A 88 0.48 -1.71 -1.81
C ARG A 88 0.87 -0.36 -2.38
N VAL A 89 -0.08 0.57 -2.49
CA VAL A 89 0.15 1.92 -3.00
C VAL A 89 -0.82 2.88 -2.34
N ASP A 90 -0.55 4.18 -2.49
CA ASP A 90 -1.48 5.24 -2.12
C ASP A 90 -2.60 5.29 -3.18
N MET A 91 -3.83 5.02 -2.75
CA MET A 91 -4.98 4.98 -3.67
C MET A 91 -5.25 6.34 -4.32
N ALA A 92 -4.98 7.44 -3.63
CA ALA A 92 -5.15 8.76 -4.23
C ALA A 92 -4.20 8.96 -5.41
N GLN A 93 -2.97 8.50 -5.30
CA GLN A 93 -1.98 8.56 -6.38
C GLN A 93 -2.42 7.71 -7.56
N VAL A 94 -2.93 6.50 -7.30
CA VAL A 94 -3.41 5.60 -8.35
C VAL A 94 -4.59 6.22 -9.08
N SER A 95 -5.53 6.81 -8.35
CA SER A 95 -6.69 7.48 -8.94
C SER A 95 -6.28 8.62 -9.86
N GLN A 96 -5.30 9.43 -9.44
CA GLN A 96 -4.79 10.54 -10.25
C GLN A 96 -4.12 10.04 -11.53
N ARG A 97 -3.32 8.98 -11.43
CA ARG A 97 -2.64 8.39 -12.59
C ARG A 97 -3.62 7.80 -13.58
N LEU A 98 -4.63 7.08 -13.08
CA LEU A 98 -5.67 6.51 -13.93
C LEU A 98 -6.45 7.60 -14.65
N LYS A 99 -6.85 8.64 -13.91
CA LYS A 99 -7.58 9.77 -14.49
C LYS A 99 -6.76 10.45 -15.58
N ALA A 100 -5.49 10.71 -15.31
CA ALA A 100 -4.60 11.35 -16.29
C ALA A 100 -4.47 10.49 -17.55
N ARG A 101 -4.34 9.18 -17.39
CA ARG A 101 -4.20 8.25 -18.52
C ARG A 101 -5.48 8.21 -19.37
N LEU A 102 -6.65 8.19 -18.73
CA LEU A 102 -7.93 8.16 -19.46
C LEU A 102 -8.26 9.50 -20.12
N SER A 103 -7.66 10.58 -19.65
CA SER A 103 -7.89 11.92 -20.22
C SER A 103 -6.92 12.29 -21.33
N SER A 104 -5.92 11.46 -21.58
CA SER A 104 -4.91 11.75 -22.60
C SER A 104 -5.29 11.26 -23.99
#